data_f2be0a7fd5f2a536855bc395569a2d52
#
_entry.id   f2be0a7fd5f2a536855bc395569a2d52
#
_cell.length_a   1.000
_cell.length_b   1.000
_cell.length_c   1.000
_cell.angle_alpha   90.00
_cell.angle_beta   90.00
_cell.angle_gamma   90.00
#
_symmetry.space_group_name_H-M   'P 1'
#
loop_
_entity.id
_entity.type
_entity.pdbx_description
1 polymer ?
#
loop_
_entity_poly.entity_id
_entity_poly.type
_entity_poly.pdbx_seq_one_letter_code
_entity_poly.pdbx_strand_id
1 'polypeptide(L)'
;MVKKGEAEGWAREVGKLAHIAIIGSGIAGLFAASKLADAGHRVTVITKKRPKDSSTNWAQGGIAAILDKTNREGMEAHVQDTLRCGDGACDETVVRSIIEEAGERIQDLIQIGVEFEKDGEGSFSLVREGGHSSKRILHAKDATGKEIERALTSYARSHPNILLKPNTLAIDLIQRNHGHPEEGVAGVWCLDQIAQSVITFEADAVVLATGGVGRLWKETTNPDVATGDGLAMAYRTGACVENMAYIQFHPTALSSPIERPFLISEAVRGAGGVLLDERGIEAWEAAKTRAKEAGESTPHPDAFSFTLEHTPEGSLATRDIVARAIDQQMKKHGTTHVYLVTSHLDERLKEKFPTIARRLEAEGLTIGRDPIPVVPAAHYMVGGVRVDGIGRAYLRHTQTPMPHLYAIGEVACTGMHGANRLASNSLLEAVVYAQRVASHLIEHPPPTYEGTHPEWRADGLGALSEHAPIIHDRLSLVRTMSQEVGIVRSNQRLKRAKRRLDLLRNEVDMMWKTSLPTREIVELRNLCLIGQLVVEDAVEQTENQGLHYNVDLIRDDKPEPRKPAFD
;
A
#
# COMPACT_ATOMS: atom_id res chain seq x y z
N MET A 1 -14.09 -42.12 55.79
CA MET A 1 -13.64 -42.73 54.51
C MET A 1 -14.61 -42.34 53.42
N VAL A 2 -14.37 -41.29 52.69
CA VAL A 2 -15.05 -40.98 51.44
C VAL A 2 -13.93 -40.69 50.44
N LYS A 3 -14.02 -41.38 49.32
CA LYS A 3 -12.97 -41.51 48.28
C LYS A 3 -12.62 -40.17 47.66
N LYS A 4 -11.31 -39.84 47.65
CA LYS A 4 -10.68 -38.99 46.67
C LYS A 4 -10.75 -39.71 45.31
N GLY A 5 -11.41 -39.15 44.36
CA GLY A 5 -11.44 -39.61 42.98
C GLY A 5 -12.24 -38.65 42.14
N GLU A 6 -11.67 -38.23 41.02
CA GLU A 6 -12.30 -37.52 39.89
C GLU A 6 -12.43 -35.99 40.00
N ALA A 7 -11.29 -35.33 40.06
CA ALA A 7 -11.11 -33.95 39.57
C ALA A 7 -9.76 -33.82 38.82
N GLU A 8 -9.46 -34.83 37.98
CA GLU A 8 -8.36 -34.79 37.01
C GLU A 8 -8.98 -34.77 35.60
N GLY A 9 -8.92 -33.67 34.96
CA GLY A 9 -9.32 -33.56 33.58
C GLY A 9 -9.98 -32.24 33.28
N TRP A 10 -9.20 -31.20 33.09
CA TRP A 10 -9.41 -29.97 32.32
C TRP A 10 -8.40 -28.90 32.78
N ALA A 11 -7.16 -29.26 33.02
CA ALA A 11 -6.07 -28.32 32.88
C ALA A 11 -5.84 -28.22 31.36
N ARG A 12 -6.52 -27.26 30.68
CA ARG A 12 -5.99 -26.72 29.43
C ARG A 12 -4.58 -26.29 29.76
N GLU A 13 -3.58 -26.87 29.06
CA GLU A 13 -2.24 -26.28 29.01
C GLU A 13 -2.47 -24.80 28.68
N VAL A 14 -2.20 -23.93 29.64
CA VAL A 14 -2.18 -22.49 29.42
C VAL A 14 -1.07 -22.29 28.41
N GLY A 15 -1.45 -21.98 27.18
CA GLY A 15 -0.52 -21.82 26.06
C GLY A 15 0.64 -20.90 26.46
N LYS A 16 1.85 -21.30 26.14
CA LYS A 16 3.06 -20.55 26.49
C LYS A 16 2.96 -19.16 25.85
N LEU A 17 2.93 -18.09 26.65
CA LEU A 17 2.84 -16.72 26.16
C LEU A 17 4.13 -16.35 25.41
N ALA A 18 4.01 -15.95 24.16
CA ALA A 18 5.13 -15.58 23.29
C ALA A 18 5.35 -14.06 23.27
N HIS A 19 6.56 -13.64 22.93
CA HIS A 19 6.89 -12.25 22.60
C HIS A 19 6.91 -12.06 21.08
N ILE A 20 6.01 -11.25 20.56
CA ILE A 20 5.86 -10.99 19.13
C ILE A 20 6.33 -9.58 18.81
N ALA A 21 7.29 -9.46 17.89
CA ALA A 21 7.69 -8.16 17.34
C ALA A 21 6.90 -7.87 16.06
N ILE A 22 6.21 -6.74 16.02
CA ILE A 22 5.48 -6.25 14.84
C ILE A 22 6.19 -5.01 14.32
N ILE A 23 6.63 -5.05 13.06
CA ILE A 23 7.34 -3.93 12.42
C ILE A 23 6.38 -3.17 11.53
N GLY A 24 5.95 -2.00 11.97
CA GLY A 24 4.97 -1.13 11.32
C GLY A 24 3.71 -0.92 12.16
N SER A 25 3.27 0.33 12.22
CA SER A 25 2.13 0.80 13.03
C SER A 25 0.93 1.24 12.19
N GLY A 26 0.81 0.79 10.93
CA GLY A 26 -0.40 0.96 10.14
C GLY A 26 -1.51 0.01 10.59
N ILE A 27 -2.65 0.03 9.88
CA ILE A 27 -3.84 -0.78 10.19
C ILE A 27 -3.49 -2.26 10.42
N ALA A 28 -2.68 -2.88 9.54
CA ALA A 28 -2.31 -4.28 9.65
C ALA A 28 -1.58 -4.57 10.96
N GLY A 29 -0.53 -3.79 11.27
CA GLY A 29 0.29 -4.01 12.46
C GLY A 29 -0.45 -3.75 13.76
N LEU A 30 -1.19 -2.64 13.86
CA LEU A 30 -1.93 -2.32 15.09
C LEU A 30 -3.13 -3.26 15.31
N PHE A 31 -3.80 -3.70 14.24
CA PHE A 31 -4.89 -4.66 14.37
C PHE A 31 -4.36 -6.03 14.80
N ALA A 32 -3.25 -6.53 14.21
CA ALA A 32 -2.62 -7.77 14.68
C ALA A 32 -2.17 -7.66 16.15
N ALA A 33 -1.59 -6.50 16.52
CA ALA A 33 -1.15 -6.24 17.89
C ALA A 33 -2.31 -6.33 18.89
N SER A 34 -3.48 -5.75 18.57
CA SER A 34 -4.66 -5.80 19.44
C SER A 34 -5.10 -7.25 19.68
N LYS A 35 -5.25 -8.05 18.62
CA LYS A 35 -5.70 -9.44 18.72
C LYS A 35 -4.74 -10.34 19.50
N LEU A 36 -3.44 -10.19 19.27
CA LEU A 36 -2.41 -10.94 20.00
C LEU A 36 -2.35 -10.55 21.48
N ALA A 37 -2.44 -9.26 21.76
CA ALA A 37 -2.38 -8.75 23.13
C ALA A 37 -3.62 -9.13 23.95
N ASP A 38 -4.82 -9.12 23.33
CA ASP A 38 -6.07 -9.60 23.94
C ASP A 38 -5.98 -11.08 24.35
N ALA A 39 -5.23 -11.88 23.58
CA ALA A 39 -4.95 -13.28 23.91
C ALA A 39 -3.83 -13.46 24.95
N GLY A 40 -3.25 -12.36 25.46
CA GLY A 40 -2.24 -12.37 26.53
C GLY A 40 -0.79 -12.36 26.04
N HIS A 41 -0.50 -12.44 24.75
CA HIS A 41 0.87 -12.37 24.23
C HIS A 41 1.50 -10.99 24.48
N ARG A 42 2.81 -10.95 24.67
CA ARG A 42 3.58 -9.70 24.73
C ARG A 42 3.85 -9.22 23.31
N VAL A 43 3.46 -8.00 22.98
CA VAL A 43 3.61 -7.43 21.65
C VAL A 43 4.45 -6.17 21.70
N THR A 44 5.52 -6.11 20.91
CA THR A 44 6.29 -4.89 20.69
C THR A 44 6.02 -4.40 19.27
N VAL A 45 5.38 -3.24 19.13
CA VAL A 45 5.16 -2.58 17.84
C VAL A 45 6.28 -1.56 17.61
N ILE A 46 7.10 -1.81 16.59
CA ILE A 46 8.26 -1.00 16.23
C ILE A 46 7.87 -0.10 15.05
N THR A 47 8.04 1.22 15.19
CA THR A 47 7.73 2.16 14.11
C THR A 47 8.79 3.26 14.00
N LYS A 48 9.23 3.53 12.75
CA LYS A 48 10.36 4.43 12.50
C LYS A 48 10.05 5.92 12.71
N LYS A 49 8.78 6.28 12.79
CA LYS A 49 8.28 7.62 13.19
C LYS A 49 7.18 7.46 14.24
N ARG A 50 6.30 8.45 14.34
CA ARG A 50 5.09 8.34 15.19
C ARG A 50 4.09 7.39 14.52
N PRO A 51 3.24 6.68 15.27
CA PRO A 51 2.22 5.79 14.70
C PRO A 51 1.38 6.44 13.58
N LYS A 52 0.94 7.67 13.78
CA LYS A 52 0.13 8.44 12.81
C LYS A 52 0.85 8.81 11.49
N ASP A 53 2.14 8.57 11.38
CA ASP A 53 2.90 8.86 10.16
C ASP A 53 2.82 7.69 9.14
N SER A 54 1.89 6.76 9.32
CA SER A 54 1.61 5.61 8.45
C SER A 54 0.83 5.97 7.18
N SER A 55 0.89 5.13 6.14
CA SER A 55 0.05 5.27 4.94
C SER A 55 -1.44 5.17 5.27
N THR A 56 -1.82 4.40 6.29
CA THR A 56 -3.20 4.27 6.77
C THR A 56 -3.80 5.62 7.12
N ASN A 57 -3.09 6.46 7.86
CA ASN A 57 -3.57 7.80 8.26
C ASN A 57 -3.88 8.73 7.06
N TRP A 58 -3.32 8.44 5.88
CA TRP A 58 -3.51 9.21 4.66
C TRP A 58 -4.55 8.62 3.71
N ALA A 59 -5.09 7.42 4.02
CA ALA A 59 -6.10 6.79 3.21
C ALA A 59 -7.43 7.56 3.28
N GLN A 60 -7.83 8.14 2.15
CA GLN A 60 -9.07 8.92 2.00
C GLN A 60 -10.26 8.03 1.64
N GLY A 61 -10.03 6.94 0.89
CA GLY A 61 -11.03 5.95 0.53
C GLY A 61 -11.54 5.18 1.75
N GLY A 62 -12.34 4.14 1.47
CA GLY A 62 -12.92 3.32 2.52
C GLY A 62 -12.34 1.91 2.58
N ILE A 63 -13.08 1.03 3.24
CA ILE A 63 -12.85 -0.40 3.28
C ILE A 63 -14.02 -1.14 2.63
N ALA A 64 -13.71 -1.98 1.63
CA ALA A 64 -14.73 -2.73 0.92
C ALA A 64 -15.18 -3.94 1.74
N ALA A 65 -16.48 -4.07 2.00
CA ALA A 65 -17.02 -5.23 2.71
C ALA A 65 -18.49 -5.46 2.39
N ILE A 66 -18.90 -6.73 2.38
CA ILE A 66 -20.29 -7.14 2.44
C ILE A 66 -20.57 -7.55 3.90
N LEU A 67 -21.44 -6.79 4.56
CA LEU A 67 -21.71 -6.97 6.00
C LEU A 67 -22.66 -8.13 6.29
N ASP A 68 -23.62 -8.34 5.40
CA ASP A 68 -24.59 -9.43 5.51
C ASP A 68 -24.03 -10.71 4.89
N LYS A 69 -23.70 -11.68 5.75
CA LYS A 69 -23.18 -13.01 5.34
C LYS A 69 -24.15 -13.82 4.45
N THR A 70 -25.43 -13.46 4.45
CA THR A 70 -26.44 -14.13 3.60
C THR A 70 -26.47 -13.55 2.19
N ASN A 71 -25.92 -12.37 1.96
CA ASN A 71 -25.85 -11.70 0.67
C ASN A 71 -24.76 -12.34 -0.25
N ARG A 72 -25.03 -13.57 -0.71
CA ARG A 72 -24.13 -14.31 -1.59
C ARG A 72 -23.90 -13.64 -2.93
N GLU A 73 -24.93 -13.00 -3.49
CA GLU A 73 -24.83 -12.25 -4.75
C GLU A 73 -23.89 -11.05 -4.61
N GLY A 74 -24.00 -10.29 -3.53
CA GLY A 74 -23.11 -9.17 -3.25
C GLY A 74 -21.64 -9.61 -3.05
N MET A 75 -21.42 -10.74 -2.38
CA MET A 75 -20.07 -11.34 -2.24
C MET A 75 -19.52 -11.77 -3.59
N GLU A 76 -20.29 -12.48 -4.40
CA GLU A 76 -19.87 -12.92 -5.73
C GLU A 76 -19.56 -11.73 -6.64
N ALA A 77 -20.39 -10.69 -6.63
CA ALA A 77 -20.12 -9.45 -7.36
C ALA A 77 -18.80 -8.80 -6.92
N HIS A 78 -18.46 -8.83 -5.63
CA HIS A 78 -17.17 -8.31 -5.13
C HIS A 78 -15.99 -9.17 -5.59
N VAL A 79 -16.15 -10.52 -5.59
CA VAL A 79 -15.15 -11.45 -6.12
C VAL A 79 -14.89 -11.15 -7.59
N GLN A 80 -15.93 -11.07 -8.41
CA GLN A 80 -15.80 -10.84 -9.85
C GLN A 80 -15.18 -9.47 -10.18
N ASP A 81 -15.55 -8.41 -9.44
CA ASP A 81 -14.92 -7.10 -9.58
C ASP A 81 -13.42 -7.16 -9.26
N THR A 82 -13.03 -7.91 -8.23
CA THR A 82 -11.62 -8.08 -7.83
C THR A 82 -10.83 -8.87 -8.87
N LEU A 83 -11.35 -10.01 -9.33
CA LEU A 83 -10.72 -10.84 -10.35
C LEU A 83 -10.53 -10.10 -11.68
N ARG A 84 -11.55 -9.36 -12.09
CA ARG A 84 -11.49 -8.54 -13.31
C ARG A 84 -10.41 -7.45 -13.20
N CYS A 85 -10.34 -6.75 -12.06
CA CYS A 85 -9.33 -5.72 -11.82
C CYS A 85 -7.92 -6.30 -11.81
N GLY A 86 -7.74 -7.51 -11.24
CA GLY A 86 -6.45 -8.18 -11.14
C GLY A 86 -5.93 -8.82 -12.42
N ASP A 87 -6.66 -8.64 -13.55
CA ASP A 87 -6.25 -9.01 -14.92
C ASP A 87 -5.76 -10.46 -15.06
N GLY A 88 -6.49 -11.41 -14.45
CA GLY A 88 -6.22 -12.84 -14.53
C GLY A 88 -5.07 -13.36 -13.68
N ALA A 89 -4.43 -12.51 -12.86
CA ALA A 89 -3.31 -12.89 -12.00
C ALA A 89 -3.71 -13.07 -10.51
N CYS A 90 -4.99 -12.91 -10.16
CA CYS A 90 -5.47 -13.16 -8.80
C CYS A 90 -5.49 -14.65 -8.47
N ASP A 91 -5.21 -14.99 -7.21
CA ASP A 91 -5.62 -16.28 -6.65
C ASP A 91 -7.10 -16.19 -6.22
N GLU A 92 -8.00 -16.81 -7.00
CA GLU A 92 -9.44 -16.77 -6.74
C GLU A 92 -9.80 -17.32 -5.35
N THR A 93 -9.09 -18.36 -4.89
CA THR A 93 -9.32 -18.94 -3.56
C THR A 93 -9.03 -17.92 -2.45
N VAL A 94 -7.94 -17.19 -2.59
CA VAL A 94 -7.56 -16.11 -1.67
C VAL A 94 -8.59 -14.98 -1.72
N VAL A 95 -8.98 -14.53 -2.92
CA VAL A 95 -9.99 -13.48 -3.09
C VAL A 95 -11.30 -13.84 -2.38
N ARG A 96 -11.83 -15.04 -2.63
CA ARG A 96 -13.08 -15.51 -2.02
C ARG A 96 -12.98 -15.56 -0.51
N SER A 97 -11.92 -16.15 0.02
CA SER A 97 -11.75 -16.29 1.46
C SER A 97 -11.63 -14.94 2.19
N ILE A 98 -10.96 -13.95 1.59
CA ILE A 98 -10.86 -12.61 2.18
C ILE A 98 -12.22 -11.91 2.18
N ILE A 99 -12.99 -12.01 1.09
CA ILE A 99 -14.29 -11.36 0.98
C ILE A 99 -15.31 -12.00 1.94
N GLU A 100 -15.24 -13.30 2.16
CA GLU A 100 -16.10 -14.00 3.12
C GLU A 100 -15.86 -13.55 4.57
N GLU A 101 -14.62 -13.23 4.95
CA GLU A 101 -14.26 -12.76 6.28
C GLU A 101 -14.54 -11.25 6.50
N ALA A 102 -14.80 -10.50 5.43
CA ALA A 102 -14.85 -9.03 5.47
C ALA A 102 -15.81 -8.48 6.53
N GLY A 103 -17.03 -9.00 6.59
CA GLY A 103 -18.05 -8.53 7.53
C GLY A 103 -17.63 -8.66 9.00
N GLU A 104 -16.99 -9.77 9.38
CA GLU A 104 -16.45 -9.96 10.73
C GLU A 104 -15.35 -8.97 11.06
N ARG A 105 -14.44 -8.73 10.12
CA ARG A 105 -13.32 -7.78 10.33
C ARG A 105 -13.81 -6.36 10.51
N ILE A 106 -14.88 -5.97 9.85
CA ILE A 106 -15.51 -4.66 10.08
C ILE A 106 -16.09 -4.59 11.50
N GLN A 107 -16.73 -5.66 11.99
CA GLN A 107 -17.24 -5.69 13.36
C GLN A 107 -16.10 -5.61 14.40
N ASP A 108 -14.98 -6.28 14.16
CA ASP A 108 -13.79 -6.17 15.01
C ASP A 108 -13.27 -4.73 15.08
N LEU A 109 -13.19 -4.03 13.94
CA LEU A 109 -12.77 -2.61 13.92
C LEU A 109 -13.73 -1.71 14.71
N ILE A 110 -15.04 -1.94 14.60
CA ILE A 110 -16.07 -1.21 15.36
C ILE A 110 -15.91 -1.48 16.87
N GLN A 111 -15.65 -2.71 17.27
CA GLN A 111 -15.42 -3.07 18.69
C GLN A 111 -14.17 -2.38 19.25
N ILE A 112 -13.14 -2.17 18.44
CA ILE A 112 -11.94 -1.42 18.83
C ILE A 112 -12.21 0.10 18.92
N GLY A 113 -13.36 0.57 18.38
CA GLY A 113 -13.79 1.97 18.46
C GLY A 113 -13.64 2.77 17.18
N VAL A 114 -13.62 2.09 16.02
CA VAL A 114 -13.70 2.77 14.70
C VAL A 114 -15.15 3.20 14.44
N GLU A 115 -15.33 4.46 14.09
CA GLU A 115 -16.63 5.05 13.80
C GLU A 115 -16.80 5.25 12.29
N PHE A 116 -17.58 4.36 11.64
CA PHE A 116 -17.99 4.54 10.25
C PHE A 116 -19.22 5.40 10.13
N GLU A 117 -19.34 6.12 9.01
CA GLU A 117 -20.47 7.00 8.74
C GLU A 117 -21.79 6.22 8.59
N LYS A 118 -22.86 6.77 9.19
CA LYS A 118 -24.20 6.22 9.14
C LYS A 118 -25.14 7.18 8.44
N ASP A 119 -26.16 6.63 7.79
CA ASP A 119 -27.27 7.40 7.23
C ASP A 119 -28.25 7.89 8.31
N GLY A 120 -29.28 8.60 7.88
CA GLY A 120 -30.32 9.14 8.78
C GLY A 120 -31.16 8.06 9.48
N GLU A 121 -31.10 6.80 9.03
CA GLU A 121 -31.82 5.65 9.60
C GLU A 121 -30.92 4.80 10.53
N GLY A 122 -29.65 5.18 10.67
CA GLY A 122 -28.68 4.49 11.52
C GLY A 122 -27.96 3.32 10.86
N SER A 123 -28.23 3.06 9.57
CA SER A 123 -27.51 2.07 8.75
C SER A 123 -26.19 2.66 8.25
N PHE A 124 -25.19 1.80 7.93
CA PHE A 124 -23.93 2.30 7.37
C PHE A 124 -24.12 2.94 6.00
N SER A 125 -23.59 4.14 5.85
CA SER A 125 -23.53 4.83 4.57
C SER A 125 -22.48 4.15 3.70
N LEU A 126 -22.92 3.54 2.57
CA LEU A 126 -22.04 2.85 1.64
C LEU A 126 -21.85 3.64 0.36
N VAL A 127 -20.60 3.74 -0.10
CA VAL A 127 -20.26 4.38 -1.37
C VAL A 127 -19.75 3.38 -2.39
N ARG A 128 -19.69 3.81 -3.66
CA ARG A 128 -19.09 3.06 -4.76
C ARG A 128 -17.85 3.81 -5.24
N GLU A 129 -16.76 3.09 -5.45
CA GLU A 129 -15.54 3.59 -6.10
C GLU A 129 -15.34 2.91 -7.46
N GLY A 130 -14.39 3.40 -8.25
CA GLY A 130 -14.10 2.86 -9.58
C GLY A 130 -13.75 1.37 -9.55
N GLY A 131 -14.22 0.64 -10.56
CA GLY A 131 -14.07 -0.81 -10.67
C GLY A 131 -15.09 -1.64 -9.88
N HIS A 132 -15.85 -1.04 -8.94
CA HIS A 132 -16.91 -1.73 -8.21
C HIS A 132 -18.25 -1.67 -8.94
N SER A 133 -18.94 -2.80 -9.05
CA SER A 133 -20.27 -2.92 -9.66
C SER A 133 -21.38 -2.40 -8.73
N SER A 134 -21.18 -2.39 -7.40
CA SER A 134 -22.17 -1.95 -6.40
C SER A 134 -21.56 -1.14 -5.27
N LYS A 135 -22.41 -0.47 -4.47
CA LYS A 135 -22.00 0.21 -3.24
C LYS A 135 -21.67 -0.82 -2.17
N ARG A 136 -20.44 -0.83 -1.67
CA ARG A 136 -20.00 -1.75 -0.60
C ARG A 136 -18.87 -1.19 0.26
N ILE A 137 -18.54 0.07 0.09
CA ILE A 137 -17.37 0.68 0.74
C ILE A 137 -17.84 1.47 1.94
N LEU A 138 -17.41 1.03 3.13
CA LEU A 138 -17.58 1.76 4.39
C LEU A 138 -16.55 2.88 4.47
N HIS A 139 -16.96 4.03 4.97
CA HIS A 139 -16.10 5.21 5.03
C HIS A 139 -16.40 6.07 6.27
N ALA A 140 -15.45 6.95 6.61
CA ALA A 140 -15.60 8.03 7.57
C ALA A 140 -15.30 9.34 6.85
N LYS A 141 -16.30 9.88 6.12
CA LYS A 141 -16.18 11.00 5.17
C LYS A 141 -15.06 10.72 4.15
N ASP A 142 -14.13 11.67 3.97
CA ASP A 142 -12.93 11.56 3.12
C ASP A 142 -11.65 11.35 3.95
N ALA A 143 -11.75 10.71 5.11
CA ALA A 143 -10.65 10.52 6.07
C ALA A 143 -10.73 9.18 6.82
N THR A 144 -11.18 8.11 6.15
CA THR A 144 -11.41 6.79 6.76
C THR A 144 -10.17 6.23 7.44
N GLY A 145 -9.03 6.31 6.79
CA GLY A 145 -7.78 5.83 7.35
C GLY A 145 -7.35 6.56 8.62
N LYS A 146 -7.62 7.86 8.71
CA LYS A 146 -7.34 8.66 9.90
C LYS A 146 -8.20 8.21 11.09
N GLU A 147 -9.46 7.87 10.86
CA GLU A 147 -10.35 7.36 11.90
C GLU A 147 -9.90 5.98 12.40
N ILE A 148 -9.58 5.07 11.49
CA ILE A 148 -9.05 3.75 11.81
C ILE A 148 -7.74 3.87 12.62
N GLU A 149 -6.81 4.71 12.18
CA GLU A 149 -5.54 4.95 12.87
C GLU A 149 -5.73 5.53 14.27
N ARG A 150 -6.69 6.45 14.44
CA ARG A 150 -7.07 7.02 15.74
C ARG A 150 -7.50 5.93 16.72
N ALA A 151 -8.45 5.10 16.31
CA ALA A 151 -9.02 4.06 17.15
C ALA A 151 -7.96 3.01 17.53
N LEU A 152 -7.24 2.47 16.55
CA LEU A 152 -6.22 1.44 16.77
C LEU A 152 -5.04 1.95 17.61
N THR A 153 -4.56 3.18 17.36
CA THR A 153 -3.48 3.78 18.16
C THR A 153 -3.92 4.03 19.61
N SER A 154 -5.17 4.49 19.82
CA SER A 154 -5.72 4.68 21.15
C SER A 154 -5.79 3.36 21.91
N TYR A 155 -6.32 2.32 21.27
CA TYR A 155 -6.38 0.96 21.81
C TYR A 155 -4.99 0.44 22.21
N ALA A 156 -4.04 0.48 21.27
CA ALA A 156 -2.68 -0.01 21.51
C ALA A 156 -1.96 0.71 22.65
N ARG A 157 -2.20 2.00 22.84
CA ARG A 157 -1.61 2.78 23.93
C ARG A 157 -2.16 2.44 25.31
N SER A 158 -3.42 2.02 25.38
CA SER A 158 -4.07 1.67 26.65
C SER A 158 -3.88 0.20 27.05
N HIS A 159 -3.43 -0.66 26.11
CA HIS A 159 -3.33 -2.09 26.36
C HIS A 159 -2.00 -2.46 27.07
N PRO A 160 -2.04 -3.16 28.24
CA PRO A 160 -0.84 -3.44 29.05
C PRO A 160 0.18 -4.36 28.37
N ASN A 161 -0.26 -5.22 27.44
CA ASN A 161 0.59 -6.17 26.74
C ASN A 161 1.17 -5.61 25.43
N ILE A 162 0.88 -4.34 25.07
CA ILE A 162 1.42 -3.70 23.87
C ILE A 162 2.45 -2.63 24.24
N LEU A 163 3.66 -2.81 23.76
CA LEU A 163 4.72 -1.81 23.85
C LEU A 163 4.90 -1.11 22.50
N LEU A 164 4.56 0.18 22.42
CA LEU A 164 4.83 0.99 21.23
C LEU A 164 6.25 1.58 21.29
N LYS A 165 7.06 1.34 20.27
CA LYS A 165 8.42 1.87 20.09
C LYS A 165 8.49 2.83 18.89
N PRO A 166 8.12 4.10 19.04
CA PRO A 166 8.26 5.12 18.01
C PRO A 166 9.73 5.53 17.82
N ASN A 167 10.04 6.17 16.69
CA ASN A 167 11.39 6.62 16.32
C ASN A 167 12.43 5.49 16.33
N THR A 168 11.99 4.27 16.03
CA THR A 168 12.82 3.07 16.02
C THR A 168 12.73 2.45 14.64
N LEU A 169 13.84 2.49 13.88
CA LEU A 169 13.92 2.00 12.51
C LEU A 169 14.50 0.58 12.49
N ALA A 170 13.72 -0.38 12.02
CA ALA A 170 14.23 -1.74 11.79
C ALA A 170 15.26 -1.74 10.67
N ILE A 171 16.41 -2.38 10.92
CA ILE A 171 17.56 -2.45 10.00
C ILE A 171 17.57 -3.79 9.26
N ASP A 172 17.70 -4.88 10.01
CA ASP A 172 17.75 -6.25 9.48
C ASP A 172 17.15 -7.25 10.49
N LEU A 173 16.58 -8.33 9.98
CA LEU A 173 16.07 -9.45 10.78
C LEU A 173 17.23 -10.29 11.32
N ILE A 174 17.07 -10.82 12.52
CA ILE A 174 18.02 -11.73 13.15
C ILE A 174 17.59 -13.15 12.83
N GLN A 175 18.41 -13.88 12.07
CA GLN A 175 18.22 -15.32 11.85
C GLN A 175 18.57 -16.10 13.10
N ARG A 176 17.83 -17.19 13.39
CA ARG A 176 18.16 -18.12 14.50
C ARG A 176 19.54 -18.72 14.35
N ASN A 177 19.91 -19.03 13.11
CA ASN A 177 21.25 -19.46 12.73
C ASN A 177 21.67 -18.67 11.48
N HIS A 178 22.75 -17.90 11.57
CA HIS A 178 23.18 -17.02 10.50
C HIS A 178 23.55 -17.80 9.24
N GLY A 179 22.93 -17.41 8.10
CA GLY A 179 23.10 -18.10 6.82
C GLY A 179 22.15 -19.29 6.61
N HIS A 180 21.30 -19.62 7.60
CA HIS A 180 20.33 -20.71 7.59
C HIS A 180 18.89 -20.19 7.71
N PRO A 181 18.34 -19.57 6.65
CA PRO A 181 17.00 -18.99 6.67
C PRO A 181 15.90 -20.03 6.96
N GLU A 182 16.15 -21.31 6.69
CA GLU A 182 15.26 -22.43 6.98
C GLU A 182 15.02 -22.66 8.49
N GLU A 183 15.89 -22.15 9.34
CA GLU A 183 15.69 -22.17 10.79
C GLU A 183 14.86 -21.00 11.31
N GLY A 184 14.62 -19.99 10.45
CA GLY A 184 13.75 -18.86 10.72
C GLY A 184 14.42 -17.70 11.46
N VAL A 185 13.58 -16.85 12.06
CA VAL A 185 14.02 -15.59 12.70
C VAL A 185 13.85 -15.63 14.22
N ALA A 186 14.66 -14.82 14.94
CA ALA A 186 14.66 -14.71 16.39
C ALA A 186 14.53 -13.25 16.89
N GLY A 187 14.35 -12.29 15.99
CA GLY A 187 14.25 -10.88 16.37
C GLY A 187 14.66 -9.94 15.25
N VAL A 188 14.99 -8.71 15.63
CA VAL A 188 15.31 -7.61 14.70
C VAL A 188 16.32 -6.65 15.32
N TRP A 189 17.32 -6.23 14.53
CA TRP A 189 18.17 -5.08 14.87
C TRP A 189 17.47 -3.79 14.45
N CYS A 190 17.47 -2.82 15.35
CA CYS A 190 16.83 -1.55 15.13
C CYS A 190 17.75 -0.37 15.47
N LEU A 191 17.68 0.68 14.69
CA LEU A 191 18.28 1.97 15.03
C LEU A 191 17.30 2.75 15.93
N ASP A 192 17.69 2.99 17.18
CA ASP A 192 17.06 4.03 18.00
C ASP A 192 17.49 5.39 17.46
N GLN A 193 16.56 6.10 16.81
CA GLN A 193 16.88 7.37 16.16
C GLN A 193 17.06 8.54 17.13
N ILE A 194 16.71 8.36 18.41
CA ILE A 194 16.95 9.35 19.46
C ILE A 194 18.33 9.12 20.07
N ALA A 195 18.63 7.90 20.47
CA ALA A 195 19.91 7.54 21.06
C ALA A 195 21.04 7.39 20.01
N GLN A 196 20.71 7.34 18.70
CA GLN A 196 21.65 7.11 17.60
C GLN A 196 22.50 5.84 17.79
N SER A 197 21.86 4.79 18.28
CA SER A 197 22.50 3.50 18.56
C SER A 197 21.64 2.35 18.05
N VAL A 198 22.30 1.25 17.70
CA VAL A 198 21.58 0.04 17.31
C VAL A 198 21.26 -0.78 18.55
N ILE A 199 20.01 -1.23 18.62
CA ILE A 199 19.47 -2.05 19.70
C ILE A 199 18.93 -3.36 19.13
N THR A 200 19.00 -4.43 19.90
CA THR A 200 18.47 -5.75 19.57
C THR A 200 17.09 -5.91 20.20
N PHE A 201 16.08 -6.21 19.40
CA PHE A 201 14.78 -6.66 19.87
C PHE A 201 14.68 -8.17 19.66
N GLU A 202 14.68 -8.90 20.76
CA GLU A 202 14.43 -10.34 20.78
C GLU A 202 12.95 -10.60 20.59
N ALA A 203 12.61 -11.62 19.80
CA ALA A 203 11.21 -12.03 19.59
C ALA A 203 11.12 -13.51 19.22
N ASP A 204 10.06 -14.15 19.69
CA ASP A 204 9.75 -15.54 19.33
C ASP A 204 9.20 -15.64 17.89
N ALA A 205 8.54 -14.55 17.41
CA ALA A 205 8.17 -14.39 16.00
C ALA A 205 8.19 -12.90 15.61
N VAL A 206 8.38 -12.62 14.31
CA VAL A 206 8.39 -11.29 13.72
C VAL A 206 7.30 -11.19 12.67
N VAL A 207 6.48 -10.12 12.74
CA VAL A 207 5.43 -9.80 11.78
C VAL A 207 5.80 -8.51 11.06
N LEU A 208 6.00 -8.58 9.76
CA LEU A 208 6.23 -7.43 8.90
C LEU A 208 4.90 -6.79 8.51
N ALA A 209 4.70 -5.52 8.85
CA ALA A 209 3.52 -4.70 8.53
C ALA A 209 3.95 -3.30 8.06
N THR A 210 5.06 -3.25 7.30
CA THR A 210 5.82 -2.04 7.01
C THR A 210 5.26 -1.20 5.87
N GLY A 211 4.21 -1.66 5.19
CA GLY A 211 3.65 -0.99 4.02
C GLY A 211 4.54 -1.10 2.79
N GLY A 212 4.30 -0.25 1.81
CA GLY A 212 4.92 -0.30 0.49
C GLY A 212 6.17 0.56 0.32
N VAL A 213 6.48 0.91 -0.93
CA VAL A 213 7.74 1.52 -1.36
C VAL A 213 7.55 2.76 -2.24
N GLY A 214 6.42 3.47 -2.11
CA GLY A 214 6.09 4.59 -3.00
C GLY A 214 7.16 5.70 -3.07
N ARG A 215 8.01 5.83 -2.04
CA ARG A 215 9.14 6.80 -2.02
C ARG A 215 10.27 6.49 -3.00
N LEU A 216 10.15 5.41 -3.75
CA LEU A 216 11.02 5.08 -4.86
C LEU A 216 10.73 5.95 -6.11
N TRP A 217 9.57 6.60 -6.19
CA TRP A 217 9.16 7.52 -7.26
C TRP A 217 9.04 8.95 -6.76
N LYS A 218 9.30 9.90 -7.64
CA LYS A 218 9.22 11.34 -7.34
C LYS A 218 7.79 11.74 -6.99
N GLU A 219 6.86 11.43 -7.87
CA GLU A 219 5.45 11.70 -7.64
C GLU A 219 4.84 10.48 -6.92
N THR A 220 4.47 10.67 -5.65
CA THR A 220 3.87 9.64 -4.81
C THR A 220 2.92 10.22 -3.78
N THR A 221 1.80 9.52 -3.58
CA THR A 221 0.84 9.84 -2.51
C THR A 221 1.25 9.29 -1.15
N ASN A 222 2.30 8.45 -1.12
CA ASN A 222 2.76 7.79 0.09
C ASN A 222 3.54 8.73 1.03
N PRO A 223 3.46 8.51 2.35
CA PRO A 223 4.25 9.25 3.33
C PRO A 223 5.74 8.92 3.22
N ASP A 224 6.57 9.75 3.88
CA ASP A 224 8.04 9.59 3.88
C ASP A 224 8.53 8.26 4.43
N VAL A 225 7.67 7.56 5.17
CA VAL A 225 7.99 6.25 5.75
C VAL A 225 7.90 5.08 4.77
N ALA A 226 7.32 5.27 3.59
CA ALA A 226 7.11 4.21 2.60
C ALA A 226 8.38 3.93 1.77
N THR A 227 9.40 3.37 2.38
CA THR A 227 10.73 3.10 1.81
C THR A 227 11.06 1.61 1.64
N GLY A 228 10.06 0.72 1.78
CA GLY A 228 10.19 -0.72 1.52
C GLY A 228 11.07 -1.47 2.52
N ASP A 229 11.20 -0.99 3.76
CA ASP A 229 12.17 -1.54 4.72
C ASP A 229 11.91 -3.02 5.04
N GLY A 230 10.66 -3.40 5.32
CA GLY A 230 10.31 -4.79 5.63
C GLY A 230 10.54 -5.73 4.44
N LEU A 231 10.24 -5.27 3.23
CA LEU A 231 10.47 -6.01 2.01
C LEU A 231 11.98 -6.26 1.79
N ALA A 232 12.80 -5.22 1.96
CA ALA A 232 14.24 -5.32 1.84
C ALA A 232 14.84 -6.26 2.90
N MET A 233 14.40 -6.16 4.16
CA MET A 233 14.81 -7.04 5.24
C MET A 233 14.45 -8.51 4.96
N ALA A 234 13.19 -8.77 4.57
CA ALA A 234 12.72 -10.11 4.22
C ALA A 234 13.57 -10.72 3.10
N TYR A 235 13.80 -9.95 2.02
CA TYR A 235 14.63 -10.41 0.89
C TYR A 235 16.06 -10.74 1.32
N ARG A 236 16.72 -9.90 2.13
CA ARG A 236 18.08 -10.17 2.64
C ARG A 236 18.14 -11.39 3.56
N THR A 237 17.07 -11.63 4.31
CA THR A 237 16.95 -12.81 5.19
C THR A 237 16.72 -14.11 4.42
N GLY A 238 16.38 -14.05 3.13
CA GLY A 238 16.14 -15.22 2.28
C GLY A 238 14.67 -15.52 2.02
N ALA A 239 13.76 -14.59 2.34
CA ALA A 239 12.35 -14.73 1.98
C ALA A 239 12.11 -14.51 0.47
N CYS A 240 11.06 -15.13 -0.06
CA CYS A 240 10.60 -14.95 -1.42
C CYS A 240 9.85 -13.64 -1.58
N VAL A 241 10.10 -12.92 -2.68
CA VAL A 241 9.33 -11.75 -3.10
C VAL A 241 8.81 -11.96 -4.50
N GLU A 242 7.59 -11.51 -4.78
CA GLU A 242 6.92 -11.72 -6.07
C GLU A 242 6.19 -10.46 -6.53
N ASN A 243 5.88 -10.38 -7.83
CA ASN A 243 5.05 -9.33 -8.43
C ASN A 243 5.59 -7.91 -8.23
N MET A 244 6.91 -7.76 -8.15
CA MET A 244 7.59 -6.51 -7.84
C MET A 244 7.37 -5.42 -8.91
N ALA A 245 7.09 -5.81 -10.16
CA ALA A 245 6.82 -4.89 -11.26
C ALA A 245 5.44 -4.23 -11.20
N TYR A 246 4.51 -4.74 -10.38
CA TYR A 246 3.14 -4.23 -10.31
C TYR A 246 3.01 -3.10 -9.30
N ILE A 247 3.29 -1.89 -9.76
CA ILE A 247 3.16 -0.65 -8.98
C ILE A 247 1.95 0.13 -9.49
N GLN A 248 0.96 0.31 -8.64
CA GLN A 248 -0.22 1.10 -8.97
C GLN A 248 0.07 2.59 -8.82
N PHE A 249 -0.16 3.34 -9.89
CA PHE A 249 -0.16 4.81 -9.87
C PHE A 249 -1.59 5.31 -9.75
N HIS A 250 -1.84 6.17 -8.77
CA HIS A 250 -3.14 6.86 -8.67
C HIS A 250 -3.18 7.99 -9.69
N PRO A 251 -4.23 8.06 -10.54
CA PRO A 251 -4.26 9.02 -11.66
C PRO A 251 -4.30 10.48 -11.21
N THR A 252 -4.93 10.76 -10.09
CA THR A 252 -5.30 12.11 -9.67
C THR A 252 -4.68 12.49 -8.32
N ALA A 253 -3.36 12.68 -8.30
CA ALA A 253 -2.70 13.38 -7.21
C ALA A 253 -2.55 14.86 -7.56
N LEU A 254 -2.79 15.76 -6.60
CA LEU A 254 -2.64 17.20 -6.78
C LEU A 254 -1.20 17.52 -7.18
N SER A 255 -1.02 18.14 -8.33
CA SER A 255 0.29 18.63 -8.78
C SER A 255 0.59 19.94 -8.07
N SER A 256 1.36 19.87 -6.98
CA SER A 256 1.75 21.03 -6.18
C SER A 256 3.25 21.27 -6.29
N PRO A 257 3.70 22.52 -6.51
CA PRO A 257 5.12 22.86 -6.49
C PRO A 257 5.68 22.99 -5.05
N ILE A 258 4.82 23.08 -4.04
CA ILE A 258 5.20 23.44 -2.67
C ILE A 258 5.37 22.21 -1.79
N GLU A 259 4.57 21.17 -2.00
CA GLU A 259 4.56 19.96 -1.18
C GLU A 259 4.49 18.70 -2.03
N ARG A 260 4.62 17.53 -1.37
CA ARG A 260 4.38 16.24 -2.02
C ARG A 260 2.96 16.17 -2.58
N PRO A 261 2.73 15.39 -3.65
CA PRO A 261 1.42 15.18 -4.21
C PRO A 261 0.40 14.74 -3.14
N PHE A 262 -0.72 15.47 -3.07
CA PHE A 262 -1.85 15.14 -2.20
C PHE A 262 -2.88 14.34 -3.01
N LEU A 263 -3.42 13.27 -2.44
CA LEU A 263 -4.42 12.44 -3.13
C LEU A 263 -5.72 13.21 -3.32
N ILE A 264 -6.15 13.38 -4.58
CA ILE A 264 -7.53 13.73 -4.90
C ILE A 264 -8.28 12.41 -5.11
N SER A 265 -9.12 12.06 -4.14
CA SER A 265 -9.82 10.77 -4.10
C SER A 265 -10.52 10.45 -5.42
N GLU A 266 -10.51 9.17 -5.79
CA GLU A 266 -11.26 8.64 -6.94
C GLU A 266 -12.76 8.94 -6.84
N ALA A 267 -13.29 9.07 -5.62
CA ALA A 267 -14.67 9.45 -5.38
C ALA A 267 -15.07 10.82 -6.01
N VAL A 268 -14.10 11.72 -6.26
CA VAL A 268 -14.37 12.99 -6.98
C VAL A 268 -14.69 12.71 -8.45
N ARG A 269 -13.97 11.77 -9.11
CA ARG A 269 -14.30 11.31 -10.46
C ARG A 269 -15.63 10.56 -10.45
N GLY A 270 -15.87 9.70 -9.46
CA GLY A 270 -17.15 9.01 -9.23
C GLY A 270 -18.33 9.97 -8.98
N ALA A 271 -18.08 11.17 -8.49
CA ALA A 271 -19.09 12.23 -8.37
C ALA A 271 -19.31 13.04 -9.65
N GLY A 272 -18.60 12.71 -10.74
CA GLY A 272 -18.73 13.34 -12.05
C GLY A 272 -17.57 14.24 -12.45
N GLY A 273 -16.46 14.25 -11.72
CA GLY A 273 -15.25 14.99 -12.11
C GLY A 273 -14.62 14.43 -13.39
N VAL A 274 -14.27 15.31 -14.33
CA VAL A 274 -13.80 14.99 -15.68
C VAL A 274 -12.35 15.41 -15.86
N LEU A 275 -11.53 14.55 -16.48
CA LEU A 275 -10.13 14.83 -16.81
C LEU A 275 -10.02 15.51 -18.18
N LEU A 276 -9.47 16.70 -18.20
CA LEU A 276 -9.17 17.47 -19.41
C LEU A 276 -7.69 17.87 -19.42
N ASP A 277 -7.13 17.98 -20.60
CA ASP A 277 -5.87 18.74 -20.80
C ASP A 277 -6.21 20.23 -21.06
N GLU A 278 -5.20 21.06 -21.23
CA GLU A 278 -5.35 22.49 -21.46
C GLU A 278 -6.21 22.77 -22.71
N ARG A 279 -6.01 22.01 -23.78
CA ARG A 279 -6.78 22.13 -25.03
C ARG A 279 -8.23 21.72 -24.87
N GLY A 280 -8.49 20.67 -24.09
CA GLY A 280 -9.84 20.21 -23.74
C GLY A 280 -10.59 21.26 -22.92
N ILE A 281 -9.90 21.95 -22.01
CA ILE A 281 -10.48 23.07 -21.25
C ILE A 281 -10.84 24.22 -22.19
N GLU A 282 -9.91 24.66 -23.04
CA GLU A 282 -10.13 25.74 -24.00
C GLU A 282 -11.30 25.42 -24.94
N ALA A 283 -11.35 24.21 -25.48
CA ALA A 283 -12.42 23.75 -26.37
C ALA A 283 -13.77 23.71 -25.66
N TRP A 284 -13.82 23.26 -24.41
CA TRP A 284 -15.04 23.24 -23.60
C TRP A 284 -15.51 24.64 -23.27
N GLU A 285 -14.65 25.56 -22.85
CA GLU A 285 -15.01 26.95 -22.56
C GLU A 285 -15.54 27.67 -23.82
N ALA A 286 -14.92 27.43 -24.97
CA ALA A 286 -15.42 27.95 -26.25
C ALA A 286 -16.79 27.36 -26.63
N ALA A 287 -17.04 26.07 -26.33
CA ALA A 287 -18.34 25.44 -26.56
C ALA A 287 -19.42 25.97 -25.62
N LYS A 288 -19.08 26.22 -24.34
CA LYS A 288 -19.99 26.88 -23.35
C LYS A 288 -20.42 28.27 -23.84
N THR A 289 -19.45 29.06 -24.34
CA THR A 289 -19.75 30.41 -24.84
C THR A 289 -20.69 30.35 -26.03
N ARG A 290 -20.44 29.48 -27.01
CA ARG A 290 -21.32 29.29 -28.19
C ARG A 290 -22.73 28.81 -27.80
N ALA A 291 -22.84 27.84 -26.90
CA ALA A 291 -24.14 27.35 -26.42
C ALA A 291 -24.94 28.45 -25.74
N LYS A 292 -24.28 29.29 -24.92
CA LYS A 292 -24.89 30.44 -24.27
C LYS A 292 -25.43 31.47 -25.29
N GLU A 293 -24.63 31.77 -26.32
CA GLU A 293 -25.03 32.68 -27.41
C GLU A 293 -26.20 32.12 -28.23
N ALA A 294 -26.24 30.79 -28.44
CA ALA A 294 -27.30 30.11 -29.17
C ALA A 294 -28.56 29.83 -28.32
N GLY A 295 -28.52 30.08 -27.02
CA GLY A 295 -29.62 29.73 -26.09
C GLY A 295 -29.74 28.20 -25.86
N GLU A 296 -28.69 27.46 -26.10
CA GLU A 296 -28.60 25.99 -25.93
C GLU A 296 -28.08 25.59 -24.55
N SER A 297 -28.29 24.33 -24.19
CA SER A 297 -27.72 23.77 -22.95
C SER A 297 -26.19 23.69 -23.00
N THR A 298 -25.54 23.98 -21.88
CA THR A 298 -24.07 23.85 -21.74
C THR A 298 -23.64 22.41 -22.01
N PRO A 299 -22.70 22.16 -22.95
CA PRO A 299 -22.21 20.81 -23.22
C PRO A 299 -21.47 20.25 -22.03
N HIS A 300 -21.62 18.94 -21.78
CA HIS A 300 -20.92 18.26 -20.71
C HIS A 300 -19.42 18.17 -21.02
N PRO A 301 -18.51 18.36 -20.05
CA PRO A 301 -17.07 18.36 -20.28
C PRO A 301 -16.52 17.01 -20.76
N ASP A 302 -17.20 15.88 -20.52
CA ASP A 302 -16.77 14.55 -20.99
C ASP A 302 -16.50 14.53 -22.50
N ALA A 303 -17.30 15.22 -23.31
CA ALA A 303 -17.12 15.27 -24.76
C ALA A 303 -15.76 15.86 -25.22
N PHE A 304 -15.05 16.49 -24.29
CA PHE A 304 -13.74 17.13 -24.52
C PHE A 304 -12.60 16.39 -23.79
N SER A 305 -12.90 15.25 -23.18
CA SER A 305 -11.93 14.49 -22.41
C SER A 305 -11.02 13.66 -23.32
N PHE A 306 -9.71 13.85 -23.17
CA PHE A 306 -8.71 13.03 -23.86
C PHE A 306 -8.78 11.56 -23.46
N THR A 307 -9.36 11.22 -22.29
CA THR A 307 -9.48 9.85 -21.83
C THR A 307 -10.39 9.00 -22.71
N LEU A 308 -11.33 9.61 -23.46
CA LEU A 308 -12.18 8.92 -24.42
C LEU A 308 -11.41 8.40 -25.65
N GLU A 309 -10.21 8.94 -25.93
CA GLU A 309 -9.32 8.38 -26.98
C GLU A 309 -8.78 7.00 -26.58
N HIS A 310 -8.82 6.65 -25.28
CA HIS A 310 -8.22 5.44 -24.72
C HIS A 310 -9.25 4.40 -24.27
N THR A 311 -10.44 4.84 -23.85
CA THR A 311 -11.48 3.96 -23.31
C THR A 311 -12.85 4.63 -23.36
N PRO A 312 -13.95 3.89 -23.65
CA PRO A 312 -15.30 4.43 -23.63
C PRO A 312 -15.77 4.86 -22.23
N GLU A 313 -15.21 4.31 -21.15
CA GLU A 313 -15.49 4.71 -19.78
C GLU A 313 -14.88 6.08 -19.41
N GLY A 314 -14.01 6.61 -20.25
CA GLY A 314 -13.41 7.94 -20.09
C GLY A 314 -12.71 8.09 -18.73
N SER A 315 -13.06 9.16 -18.01
CA SER A 315 -12.47 9.47 -16.70
C SER A 315 -12.86 8.49 -15.58
N LEU A 316 -13.81 7.57 -15.80
CA LEU A 316 -14.26 6.57 -14.83
C LEU A 316 -13.61 5.18 -15.00
N ALA A 317 -12.77 5.01 -16.01
CA ALA A 317 -12.02 3.77 -16.21
C ALA A 317 -11.12 3.43 -15.01
N THR A 318 -10.60 2.22 -14.98
CA THR A 318 -9.69 1.75 -13.93
C THR A 318 -8.42 2.59 -13.84
N ARG A 319 -7.78 2.60 -12.67
CA ARG A 319 -6.64 3.49 -12.38
C ARG A 319 -5.49 3.34 -13.34
N ASP A 320 -5.19 2.13 -13.76
CA ASP A 320 -4.10 1.82 -14.70
C ASP A 320 -4.36 2.43 -16.08
N ILE A 321 -5.57 2.32 -16.61
CA ILE A 321 -5.97 2.90 -17.91
C ILE A 321 -5.89 4.43 -17.84
N VAL A 322 -6.51 5.03 -16.82
CA VAL A 322 -6.52 6.49 -16.66
C VAL A 322 -5.10 7.04 -16.43
N ALA A 323 -4.29 6.38 -15.61
CA ALA A 323 -2.91 6.81 -15.36
C ALA A 323 -2.06 6.74 -16.64
N ARG A 324 -2.23 5.68 -17.48
CA ARG A 324 -1.58 5.57 -18.79
C ARG A 324 -2.01 6.68 -19.75
N ALA A 325 -3.31 6.95 -19.81
CA ALA A 325 -3.85 8.03 -20.65
C ALA A 325 -3.25 9.39 -20.27
N ILE A 326 -3.18 9.71 -18.97
CA ILE A 326 -2.57 10.94 -18.48
C ILE A 326 -1.07 10.99 -18.82
N ASP A 327 -0.32 9.91 -18.54
CA ASP A 327 1.14 9.84 -18.82
C ASP A 327 1.43 10.05 -20.32
N GLN A 328 0.64 9.44 -21.19
CA GLN A 328 0.75 9.61 -22.64
C GLN A 328 0.40 11.03 -23.08
N GLN A 329 -0.68 11.62 -22.52
CA GLN A 329 -1.10 12.98 -22.85
C GLN A 329 -0.05 14.01 -22.41
N MET A 330 0.49 13.87 -21.21
CA MET A 330 1.57 14.72 -20.69
C MET A 330 2.82 14.64 -21.59
N LYS A 331 3.23 13.43 -21.99
CA LYS A 331 4.38 13.22 -22.87
C LYS A 331 4.16 13.76 -24.28
N LYS A 332 2.95 13.58 -24.84
CA LYS A 332 2.55 14.06 -26.18
C LYS A 332 2.65 15.59 -26.28
N HIS A 333 2.31 16.29 -25.21
CA HIS A 333 2.24 17.76 -25.19
C HIS A 333 3.37 18.44 -24.40
N GLY A 334 4.25 17.67 -23.75
CA GLY A 334 5.35 18.21 -22.95
C GLY A 334 4.89 18.92 -21.67
N THR A 335 3.69 18.59 -21.16
CA THR A 335 3.13 19.16 -19.95
C THR A 335 3.52 18.37 -18.70
N THR A 336 3.41 19.00 -17.52
CA THR A 336 3.73 18.37 -16.22
C THR A 336 2.52 17.85 -15.48
N HIS A 337 1.31 18.17 -15.94
CA HIS A 337 0.03 17.78 -15.34
C HIS A 337 -1.10 17.89 -16.36
N VAL A 338 -2.26 17.36 -15.98
CA VAL A 338 -3.56 17.57 -16.60
C VAL A 338 -4.51 18.15 -15.56
N TYR A 339 -5.78 18.38 -15.89
CA TYR A 339 -6.73 19.00 -14.98
C TYR A 339 -7.93 18.09 -14.69
N LEU A 340 -8.33 18.03 -13.42
CA LEU A 340 -9.61 17.48 -13.01
C LEU A 340 -10.61 18.63 -12.89
N VAL A 341 -11.61 18.65 -13.77
CA VAL A 341 -12.65 19.67 -13.85
C VAL A 341 -13.89 19.22 -13.09
N THR A 342 -14.37 20.09 -12.21
CA THR A 342 -15.53 19.84 -11.35
C THR A 342 -16.55 21.00 -11.36
N SER A 343 -16.29 22.06 -12.15
CA SER A 343 -17.09 23.28 -12.18
C SER A 343 -18.51 23.14 -12.79
N HIS A 344 -18.81 22.00 -13.38
CA HIS A 344 -20.14 21.62 -13.88
C HIS A 344 -20.99 20.88 -12.84
N LEU A 345 -20.42 20.59 -11.67
CA LEU A 345 -21.06 19.85 -10.58
C LEU A 345 -21.68 20.81 -9.53
N ASP A 346 -22.53 20.24 -8.66
CA ASP A 346 -23.21 20.96 -7.57
C ASP A 346 -22.20 21.55 -6.56
N GLU A 347 -22.51 22.72 -6.01
CA GLU A 347 -21.74 23.43 -4.98
C GLU A 347 -21.55 22.62 -3.68
N ARG A 348 -22.39 21.61 -3.43
CA ARG A 348 -22.26 20.67 -2.28
C ARG A 348 -21.03 19.76 -2.32
N LEU A 349 -20.21 19.82 -3.39
CA LEU A 349 -18.95 19.07 -3.44
C LEU A 349 -18.03 19.40 -2.27
N LYS A 350 -17.99 20.63 -1.79
CA LYS A 350 -17.17 21.03 -0.62
C LYS A 350 -17.58 20.31 0.66
N GLU A 351 -18.87 20.11 0.85
CA GLU A 351 -19.42 19.40 2.01
C GLU A 351 -19.14 17.90 1.93
N LYS A 352 -19.17 17.35 0.70
CA LYS A 352 -18.89 15.94 0.44
C LYS A 352 -17.41 15.58 0.58
N PHE A 353 -16.51 16.53 0.23
CA PHE A 353 -15.05 16.34 0.26
C PHE A 353 -14.34 17.43 1.06
N PRO A 354 -14.60 17.56 2.37
CA PRO A 354 -14.12 18.69 3.18
C PRO A 354 -12.60 18.72 3.35
N THR A 355 -11.94 17.57 3.36
CA THR A 355 -10.47 17.50 3.47
C THR A 355 -9.81 17.94 2.17
N ILE A 356 -10.35 17.50 1.03
CA ILE A 356 -9.88 17.91 -0.31
C ILE A 356 -10.11 19.41 -0.50
N ALA A 357 -11.31 19.92 -0.18
CA ALA A 357 -11.64 21.34 -0.29
C ALA A 357 -10.67 22.22 0.49
N ARG A 358 -10.41 21.88 1.75
CA ARG A 358 -9.46 22.62 2.62
C ARG A 358 -8.03 22.58 2.08
N ARG A 359 -7.62 21.46 1.50
CA ARG A 359 -6.28 21.34 0.92
C ARG A 359 -6.13 22.18 -0.34
N LEU A 360 -7.14 22.20 -1.20
CA LEU A 360 -7.16 23.03 -2.42
C LEU A 360 -7.17 24.52 -2.07
N GLU A 361 -7.96 24.93 -1.06
CA GLU A 361 -8.03 26.31 -0.58
C GLU A 361 -6.66 26.81 -0.09
N ALA A 362 -5.86 25.95 0.54
CA ALA A 362 -4.49 26.28 0.95
C ALA A 362 -3.55 26.57 -0.24
N GLU A 363 -3.89 26.14 -1.45
CA GLU A 363 -3.18 26.42 -2.71
C GLU A 363 -3.90 27.45 -3.59
N GLY A 364 -4.95 28.11 -3.05
CA GLY A 364 -5.72 29.14 -3.76
C GLY A 364 -6.73 28.58 -4.76
N LEU A 365 -7.01 27.25 -4.73
CA LEU A 365 -7.95 26.58 -5.60
C LEU A 365 -9.28 26.30 -4.89
N THR A 366 -10.37 26.28 -5.64
CA THR A 366 -11.69 25.96 -5.12
C THR A 366 -12.31 24.81 -5.90
N ILE A 367 -12.61 23.69 -5.21
CA ILE A 367 -13.35 22.56 -5.81
C ILE A 367 -14.75 23.03 -6.24
N GLY A 368 -15.21 22.59 -7.40
CA GLY A 368 -16.46 23.04 -8.00
C GLY A 368 -16.36 24.35 -8.79
N ARG A 369 -15.17 25.00 -8.81
CA ARG A 369 -14.93 26.24 -9.57
C ARG A 369 -13.69 26.15 -10.44
N ASP A 370 -12.54 25.87 -9.82
CA ASP A 370 -11.26 25.96 -10.52
C ASP A 370 -10.84 24.57 -11.07
N PRO A 371 -10.22 24.49 -12.25
CA PRO A 371 -9.59 23.27 -12.73
C PRO A 371 -8.44 22.85 -11.77
N ILE A 372 -8.49 21.63 -11.28
CA ILE A 372 -7.55 21.11 -10.30
C ILE A 372 -6.39 20.45 -11.06
N PRO A 373 -5.13 20.96 -10.96
CA PRO A 373 -3.99 20.34 -11.62
C PRO A 373 -3.66 18.99 -10.97
N VAL A 374 -3.63 17.91 -11.76
CA VAL A 374 -3.40 16.55 -11.28
C VAL A 374 -2.33 15.84 -12.09
N VAL A 375 -1.61 14.93 -11.42
CA VAL A 375 -0.54 14.11 -11.99
C VAL A 375 -0.67 12.68 -11.47
N PRO A 376 -0.35 11.65 -12.27
CA PRO A 376 -0.27 10.30 -11.75
C PRO A 376 0.88 10.16 -10.75
N ALA A 377 0.61 9.49 -9.62
CA ALA A 377 1.57 9.33 -8.54
C ALA A 377 1.61 7.88 -8.05
N ALA A 378 2.80 7.35 -7.73
CA ALA A 378 2.95 6.03 -7.13
C ALA A 378 2.14 5.95 -5.84
N HIS A 379 1.30 4.91 -5.73
CA HIS A 379 0.24 4.85 -4.71
C HIS A 379 0.24 3.55 -3.90
N TYR A 380 0.36 2.41 -4.56
CA TYR A 380 0.29 1.10 -3.91
C TYR A 380 1.19 0.09 -4.63
N MET A 381 1.90 -0.72 -3.84
CA MET A 381 2.68 -1.85 -4.33
C MET A 381 1.83 -3.12 -4.24
N VAL A 382 1.56 -3.76 -5.37
CA VAL A 382 0.75 -4.99 -5.42
C VAL A 382 1.58 -6.21 -5.05
N GLY A 383 2.83 -6.24 -5.49
CA GLY A 383 3.79 -7.26 -5.10
C GLY A 383 4.31 -7.08 -3.68
N GLY A 384 5.17 -8.00 -3.25
CA GLY A 384 5.74 -7.97 -1.90
C GLY A 384 6.33 -9.30 -1.47
N VAL A 385 6.46 -9.49 -0.17
CA VAL A 385 6.86 -10.76 0.44
C VAL A 385 5.77 -11.79 0.17
N ARG A 386 6.10 -12.85 -0.56
CA ARG A 386 5.17 -13.95 -0.82
C ARG A 386 4.78 -14.64 0.48
N VAL A 387 3.48 -14.79 0.70
CA VAL A 387 2.93 -15.43 1.91
C VAL A 387 1.92 -16.51 1.56
N ASP A 388 1.73 -17.45 2.50
CA ASP A 388 0.64 -18.41 2.44
C ASP A 388 -0.69 -17.83 2.93
N GLY A 389 -1.75 -18.64 2.93
CA GLY A 389 -3.09 -18.22 3.36
C GLY A 389 -3.21 -17.75 4.83
N ILE A 390 -2.16 -17.97 5.63
CA ILE A 390 -2.07 -17.54 7.03
C ILE A 390 -1.20 -16.28 7.19
N GLY A 391 -0.38 -15.94 6.20
CA GLY A 391 0.56 -14.82 6.26
C GLY A 391 2.00 -15.21 6.60
N ARG A 392 2.37 -16.52 6.59
CA ARG A 392 3.75 -16.96 6.76
C ARG A 392 4.56 -16.68 5.51
N ALA A 393 5.71 -16.03 5.64
CA ALA A 393 6.60 -15.74 4.52
C ALA A 393 7.23 -17.03 3.97
N TYR A 394 7.29 -17.19 2.64
CA TYR A 394 7.99 -18.32 2.02
C TYR A 394 9.48 -18.08 1.92
N LEU A 395 10.24 -19.17 2.07
CA LEU A 395 11.66 -19.21 1.70
C LEU A 395 11.82 -19.07 0.19
N ARG A 396 12.86 -18.33 -0.23
CA ARG A 396 13.17 -18.12 -1.65
C ARG A 396 13.46 -19.45 -2.34
N HIS A 397 12.96 -19.60 -3.57
CA HIS A 397 13.12 -20.79 -4.39
C HIS A 397 12.52 -22.09 -3.79
N THR A 398 11.65 -21.97 -2.80
CA THR A 398 10.96 -23.11 -2.20
C THR A 398 9.46 -22.82 -2.06
N GLN A 399 8.69 -23.85 -1.70
CA GLN A 399 7.30 -23.73 -1.27
C GLN A 399 7.17 -23.91 0.26
N THR A 400 8.26 -23.74 0.99
CA THR A 400 8.31 -23.94 2.44
C THR A 400 8.21 -22.58 3.15
N PRO A 401 7.30 -22.41 4.11
CA PRO A 401 7.27 -21.21 4.94
C PRO A 401 8.54 -21.06 5.78
N MET A 402 9.06 -19.83 5.87
CA MET A 402 10.14 -19.47 6.76
C MET A 402 9.63 -19.47 8.20
N PRO A 403 10.21 -20.23 9.13
CA PRO A 403 9.73 -20.28 10.50
C PRO A 403 9.79 -18.90 11.18
N HIS A 404 8.75 -18.58 11.94
CA HIS A 404 8.65 -17.39 12.78
C HIS A 404 8.66 -16.04 12.04
N LEU A 405 8.58 -16.01 10.69
CA LEU A 405 8.46 -14.80 9.88
C LEU A 405 7.11 -14.75 9.20
N TYR A 406 6.40 -13.62 9.41
CA TYR A 406 5.10 -13.33 8.84
C TYR A 406 5.13 -11.98 8.11
N ALA A 407 4.27 -11.80 7.11
CA ALA A 407 4.07 -10.50 6.47
C ALA A 407 2.56 -10.26 6.22
N ILE A 408 2.09 -9.04 6.48
CA ILE A 408 0.69 -8.63 6.40
C ILE A 408 0.52 -7.22 5.85
N GLY A 409 -0.61 -6.97 5.18
CA GLY A 409 -0.88 -5.70 4.51
C GLY A 409 0.03 -5.48 3.31
N GLU A 410 0.24 -4.25 2.89
CA GLU A 410 0.90 -3.88 1.63
C GLU A 410 2.33 -4.42 1.44
N VAL A 411 3.02 -4.85 2.50
CA VAL A 411 4.34 -5.50 2.37
C VAL A 411 4.24 -6.95 1.90
N ALA A 412 3.05 -7.56 2.00
CA ALA A 412 2.79 -8.95 1.66
C ALA A 412 2.23 -9.08 0.24
N CYS A 413 2.65 -10.11 -0.49
CA CYS A 413 2.02 -10.58 -1.72
C CYS A 413 1.18 -11.80 -1.39
N THR A 414 -0.14 -11.59 -1.23
CA THR A 414 -1.10 -12.61 -0.81
C THR A 414 -1.74 -13.37 -1.99
N GLY A 415 -1.66 -12.78 -3.19
CA GLY A 415 -2.38 -13.23 -4.37
C GLY A 415 -3.77 -12.58 -4.56
N MET A 416 -4.27 -11.79 -3.60
CA MET A 416 -5.58 -11.13 -3.71
C MET A 416 -5.66 -10.16 -4.88
N HIS A 417 -4.62 -9.40 -5.13
CA HIS A 417 -4.68 -8.26 -6.05
C HIS A 417 -4.26 -8.58 -7.49
N GLY A 418 -3.67 -9.75 -7.72
CA GLY A 418 -3.20 -10.13 -9.05
C GLY A 418 -2.22 -9.12 -9.64
N ALA A 419 -2.51 -8.63 -10.85
CA ALA A 419 -1.67 -7.64 -11.53
C ALA A 419 -2.13 -6.19 -11.31
N ASN A 420 -3.27 -5.96 -10.63
CA ASN A 420 -3.81 -4.63 -10.34
C ASN A 420 -4.83 -4.68 -9.19
N ARG A 421 -4.70 -3.78 -8.23
CA ARG A 421 -5.53 -3.75 -7.02
C ARG A 421 -6.84 -2.99 -7.26
N LEU A 422 -7.96 -3.62 -6.91
CA LEU A 422 -9.26 -2.93 -6.82
C LEU A 422 -9.26 -1.93 -5.65
N ALA A 423 -9.85 -0.77 -5.86
CA ALA A 423 -9.96 0.27 -4.83
C ALA A 423 -10.58 -0.28 -3.53
N SER A 424 -10.15 0.23 -2.38
CA SER A 424 -10.64 -0.13 -1.04
C SER A 424 -10.47 -1.60 -0.59
N ASN A 425 -9.83 -2.47 -1.41
CA ASN A 425 -9.47 -3.84 -1.00
C ASN A 425 -8.22 -3.90 -0.12
N SER A 426 -7.32 -2.91 -0.17
CA SER A 426 -6.06 -2.96 0.60
C SER A 426 -6.26 -2.95 2.12
N LEU A 427 -7.22 -2.16 2.61
CA LEU A 427 -7.52 -2.12 4.04
C LEU A 427 -8.23 -3.41 4.49
N LEU A 428 -9.05 -4.01 3.63
CA LEU A 428 -9.68 -5.30 3.88
C LEU A 428 -8.65 -6.43 3.99
N GLU A 429 -7.77 -6.56 3.00
CA GLU A 429 -6.66 -7.53 3.02
C GLU A 429 -5.84 -7.41 4.30
N ALA A 430 -5.50 -6.16 4.67
CA ALA A 430 -4.68 -5.88 5.84
C ALA A 430 -5.29 -6.41 7.14
N VAL A 431 -6.58 -6.21 7.38
CA VAL A 431 -7.24 -6.67 8.61
C VAL A 431 -7.53 -8.17 8.60
N VAL A 432 -7.82 -8.76 7.43
CA VAL A 432 -8.04 -10.20 7.32
C VAL A 432 -6.75 -10.97 7.60
N TYR A 433 -5.65 -10.61 6.93
CA TYR A 433 -4.38 -11.28 7.18
C TYR A 433 -3.81 -11.01 8.57
N ALA A 434 -4.04 -9.82 9.14
CA ALA A 434 -3.69 -9.52 10.52
C ALA A 434 -4.42 -10.45 11.51
N GLN A 435 -5.72 -10.71 11.29
CA GLN A 435 -6.48 -11.68 12.08
C GLN A 435 -5.96 -13.10 11.90
N ARG A 436 -5.69 -13.52 10.68
CA ARG A 436 -5.19 -14.87 10.38
C ARG A 436 -3.85 -15.16 11.06
N VAL A 437 -2.90 -14.22 10.96
CA VAL A 437 -1.60 -14.32 11.67
C VAL A 437 -1.82 -14.37 13.18
N ALA A 438 -2.67 -13.50 13.72
CA ALA A 438 -2.97 -13.49 15.16
C ALA A 438 -3.58 -14.83 15.60
N SER A 439 -4.60 -15.33 14.92
CA SER A 439 -5.23 -16.62 15.22
C SER A 439 -4.22 -17.76 15.20
N HIS A 440 -3.36 -17.81 14.15
CA HIS A 440 -2.35 -18.84 14.04
C HIS A 440 -1.33 -18.80 15.19
N LEU A 441 -0.84 -17.61 15.55
CA LEU A 441 0.12 -17.45 16.66
C LEU A 441 -0.50 -17.73 18.03
N ILE A 442 -1.80 -17.52 18.21
CA ILE A 442 -2.55 -17.86 19.42
C ILE A 442 -2.74 -19.37 19.54
N GLU A 443 -3.12 -20.03 18.45
CA GLU A 443 -3.36 -21.48 18.42
C GLU A 443 -2.04 -22.28 18.44
N HIS A 444 -0.98 -21.74 17.82
CA HIS A 444 0.32 -22.36 17.67
C HIS A 444 1.43 -21.39 18.12
N PRO A 445 1.53 -21.09 19.43
CA PRO A 445 2.52 -20.13 19.92
C PRO A 445 3.94 -20.64 19.61
N PRO A 446 4.80 -19.76 19.05
CA PRO A 446 6.17 -20.14 18.72
C PRO A 446 6.94 -20.51 20.00
N PRO A 447 7.86 -21.48 19.93
CA PRO A 447 8.73 -21.78 21.05
C PRO A 447 9.67 -20.60 21.32
N THR A 448 9.91 -20.31 22.60
CA THR A 448 10.89 -19.31 23.00
C THR A 448 12.26 -19.70 22.45
N TYR A 449 12.93 -18.75 21.83
CA TYR A 449 14.29 -18.96 21.34
C TYR A 449 15.26 -18.94 22.52
N GLU A 450 15.92 -20.06 22.77
CA GLU A 450 16.88 -20.24 23.88
C GLU A 450 18.34 -19.96 23.47
N GLY A 451 18.58 -19.62 22.19
CA GLY A 451 19.88 -19.26 21.68
C GLY A 451 20.32 -17.85 22.07
N THR A 452 21.58 -17.54 21.78
CA THR A 452 22.10 -16.19 21.97
C THR A 452 21.70 -15.29 20.81
N HIS A 453 21.13 -14.13 21.12
CA HIS A 453 20.88 -13.09 20.13
C HIS A 453 22.18 -12.32 19.86
N PRO A 454 22.69 -12.31 18.62
CA PRO A 454 23.91 -11.57 18.33
C PRO A 454 23.66 -10.07 18.49
N GLU A 455 24.55 -9.42 19.24
CA GLU A 455 24.57 -7.97 19.29
C GLU A 455 25.02 -7.39 17.94
N TRP A 456 24.53 -6.20 17.62
CA TRP A 456 25.03 -5.47 16.47
C TRP A 456 26.50 -5.11 16.66
N ARG A 457 27.33 -5.47 15.67
CA ARG A 457 28.76 -5.16 15.72
C ARG A 457 29.06 -3.91 14.90
N ALA A 458 29.60 -2.91 15.59
CA ALA A 458 30.00 -1.63 14.99
C ALA A 458 31.53 -1.52 14.81
N ASP A 459 32.26 -2.64 14.95
CA ASP A 459 33.72 -2.66 14.86
C ASP A 459 34.19 -2.17 13.48
N GLY A 460 35.02 -1.14 13.46
CA GLY A 460 35.54 -0.55 12.23
C GLY A 460 34.60 0.39 11.47
N LEU A 461 33.38 0.64 11.99
CA LEU A 461 32.45 1.60 11.42
C LEU A 461 32.75 3.00 11.96
N GLY A 462 32.76 4.01 11.07
CA GLY A 462 32.92 5.42 11.41
C GLY A 462 31.63 6.21 11.27
N ALA A 463 31.58 7.41 11.86
CA ALA A 463 30.51 8.35 11.54
C ALA A 463 30.63 8.78 10.06
N LEU A 464 29.48 9.05 9.44
CA LEU A 464 29.46 9.62 8.09
C LEU A 464 30.21 10.96 8.06
N SER A 465 31.21 11.04 7.20
CA SER A 465 31.97 12.27 6.98
C SER A 465 31.17 13.32 6.21
N GLU A 466 30.30 12.87 5.29
CA GLU A 466 29.52 13.73 4.42
C GLU A 466 28.11 13.17 4.17
N HIS A 467 27.07 14.02 4.30
CA HIS A 467 25.70 13.64 3.97
C HIS A 467 25.32 13.90 2.51
N ALA A 468 26.05 14.76 1.80
CA ALA A 468 25.76 15.17 0.43
C ALA A 468 25.67 13.99 -0.56
N PRO A 469 26.58 12.98 -0.53
CA PRO A 469 26.48 11.82 -1.42
C PRO A 469 25.17 11.05 -1.26
N ILE A 470 24.70 10.81 -0.03
CA ILE A 470 23.45 10.09 0.24
C ILE A 470 22.25 10.82 -0.36
N ILE A 471 22.19 12.14 -0.19
CA ILE A 471 21.12 12.97 -0.76
C ILE A 471 21.15 12.90 -2.29
N HIS A 472 22.33 13.03 -2.87
CA HIS A 472 22.53 12.95 -4.32
C HIS A 472 22.12 11.59 -4.89
N ASP A 473 22.54 10.50 -4.26
CA ASP A 473 22.24 9.14 -4.69
C ASP A 473 20.75 8.83 -4.56
N ARG A 474 20.11 9.30 -3.50
CA ARG A 474 18.64 9.19 -3.35
C ARG A 474 17.89 9.93 -4.44
N LEU A 475 18.30 11.15 -4.79
CA LEU A 475 17.71 11.92 -5.89
C LEU A 475 17.93 11.23 -7.23
N SER A 476 19.12 10.69 -7.47
CA SER A 476 19.47 9.94 -8.68
C SER A 476 18.65 8.67 -8.84
N LEU A 477 18.48 7.90 -7.74
CA LEU A 477 17.62 6.73 -7.67
C LEU A 477 16.17 7.07 -8.04
N VAL A 478 15.57 8.02 -7.32
CA VAL A 478 14.17 8.43 -7.51
C VAL A 478 13.93 8.96 -8.91
N ARG A 479 14.87 9.74 -9.46
CA ARG A 479 14.81 10.23 -10.83
C ARG A 479 14.88 9.08 -11.85
N THR A 480 15.77 8.12 -11.65
CA THR A 480 15.90 6.94 -12.52
C THR A 480 14.60 6.14 -12.52
N MET A 481 14.05 5.84 -11.36
CA MET A 481 12.80 5.08 -11.25
C MET A 481 11.62 5.81 -11.90
N SER A 482 11.50 7.12 -11.67
CA SER A 482 10.41 7.91 -12.24
C SER A 482 10.48 8.01 -13.77
N GLN A 483 11.67 8.16 -14.33
CA GLN A 483 11.84 8.37 -15.78
C GLN A 483 11.88 7.08 -16.58
N GLU A 484 12.47 6.02 -16.01
CA GLU A 484 12.75 4.78 -16.75
C GLU A 484 11.80 3.63 -16.37
N VAL A 485 11.27 3.64 -15.14
CA VAL A 485 10.49 2.54 -14.55
C VAL A 485 9.13 3.05 -14.04
N GLY A 486 8.58 4.02 -14.74
CA GLY A 486 7.26 4.60 -14.46
C GLY A 486 6.11 3.76 -15.01
N ILE A 487 5.02 4.46 -15.40
CA ILE A 487 3.77 3.85 -15.89
C ILE A 487 3.98 3.16 -17.23
N VAL A 488 4.58 3.88 -18.19
CA VAL A 488 4.88 3.36 -19.54
C VAL A 488 6.37 3.07 -19.62
N ARG A 489 6.72 1.81 -19.84
CA ARG A 489 8.08 1.26 -19.86
C ARG A 489 8.51 0.91 -21.28
N SER A 490 9.82 0.67 -21.49
CA SER A 490 10.39 0.07 -22.70
C SER A 490 11.63 -0.75 -22.33
N ASN A 491 11.98 -1.74 -23.15
CA ASN A 491 13.17 -2.58 -22.94
C ASN A 491 14.45 -1.75 -22.82
N GLN A 492 14.57 -0.69 -23.63
CA GLN A 492 15.72 0.20 -23.59
C GLN A 492 15.81 0.97 -22.26
N ARG A 493 14.66 1.49 -21.76
CA ARG A 493 14.57 2.19 -20.47
C ARG A 493 14.90 1.27 -19.32
N LEU A 494 14.31 0.08 -19.27
CA LEU A 494 14.56 -0.92 -18.22
C LEU A 494 16.05 -1.33 -18.18
N LYS A 495 16.67 -1.61 -19.32
CA LYS A 495 18.11 -1.91 -19.40
C LYS A 495 18.99 -0.75 -18.92
N ARG A 496 18.58 0.49 -19.18
CA ARG A 496 19.29 1.69 -18.71
C ARG A 496 19.13 1.88 -17.21
N ALA A 497 17.91 1.68 -16.67
CA ALA A 497 17.64 1.70 -15.24
C ALA A 497 18.48 0.66 -14.51
N LYS A 498 18.49 -0.61 -14.98
CA LYS A 498 19.27 -1.69 -14.39
C LYS A 498 20.74 -1.29 -14.19
N ARG A 499 21.40 -0.82 -15.25
CA ARG A 499 22.81 -0.41 -15.16
C ARG A 499 23.07 0.72 -14.17
N ARG A 500 22.15 1.70 -14.08
CA ARG A 500 22.28 2.81 -13.10
C ARG A 500 22.08 2.36 -11.68
N LEU A 501 21.11 1.48 -11.46
CA LEU A 501 20.82 0.92 -10.13
C LEU A 501 21.94 0.01 -9.63
N ASP A 502 22.56 -0.77 -10.51
CA ASP A 502 23.72 -1.60 -10.16
C ASP A 502 24.91 -0.75 -9.67
N LEU A 503 25.18 0.39 -10.33
CA LEU A 503 26.21 1.34 -9.88
C LEU A 503 25.85 1.96 -8.53
N LEU A 504 24.65 2.50 -8.39
CA LEU A 504 24.18 3.11 -7.13
C LEU A 504 24.24 2.14 -5.98
N ARG A 505 23.83 0.89 -6.20
CA ARG A 505 23.87 -0.12 -5.14
C ARG A 505 25.30 -0.40 -4.67
N ASN A 506 26.26 -0.50 -5.59
CA ASN A 506 27.66 -0.71 -5.21
C ASN A 506 28.19 0.43 -4.34
N GLU A 507 27.87 1.69 -4.69
CA GLU A 507 28.26 2.86 -3.88
C GLU A 507 27.62 2.83 -2.48
N VAL A 508 26.33 2.54 -2.43
CA VAL A 508 25.59 2.46 -1.17
C VAL A 508 26.07 1.28 -0.29
N ASP A 509 26.40 0.12 -0.89
CA ASP A 509 26.95 -1.01 -0.17
C ASP A 509 28.35 -0.71 0.40
N MET A 510 29.17 0.08 -0.29
CA MET A 510 30.45 0.57 0.26
C MET A 510 30.25 1.52 1.44
N MET A 511 29.34 2.49 1.31
CA MET A 511 28.98 3.39 2.42
C MET A 511 28.45 2.61 3.63
N TRP A 512 27.58 1.63 3.40
CA TRP A 512 27.02 0.77 4.46
C TRP A 512 28.08 0.00 5.23
N LYS A 513 29.09 -0.54 4.55
CA LYS A 513 30.16 -1.34 5.16
C LYS A 513 31.17 -0.53 5.97
N THR A 514 31.20 0.77 5.81
CA THR A 514 32.19 1.66 6.44
C THR A 514 31.60 2.67 7.42
N SER A 515 30.26 2.81 7.42
CA SER A 515 29.61 3.85 8.21
C SER A 515 28.69 3.29 9.29
N LEU A 516 28.60 3.97 10.41
CA LEU A 516 27.56 3.73 11.41
C LEU A 516 26.18 3.94 10.75
N PRO A 517 25.19 3.08 11.06
CA PRO A 517 23.88 3.20 10.46
C PRO A 517 23.19 4.51 10.86
N THR A 518 22.77 5.27 9.86
CA THR A 518 21.84 6.37 10.00
C THR A 518 20.55 6.03 9.28
N ARG A 519 19.47 6.76 9.56
CA ARG A 519 18.21 6.56 8.87
C ARG A 519 18.35 6.66 7.35
N GLU A 520 19.08 7.67 6.90
CA GLU A 520 19.25 7.98 5.48
C GLU A 520 19.97 6.86 4.73
N ILE A 521 21.04 6.29 5.31
CA ILE A 521 21.76 5.15 4.72
C ILE A 521 20.90 3.90 4.70
N VAL A 522 20.19 3.59 5.80
CA VAL A 522 19.32 2.40 5.87
C VAL A 522 18.22 2.49 4.82
N GLU A 523 17.52 3.63 4.75
CA GLU A 523 16.47 3.84 3.75
C GLU A 523 17.01 3.79 2.31
N LEU A 524 18.16 4.40 2.04
CA LEU A 524 18.76 4.39 0.70
C LEU A 524 19.17 2.96 0.29
N ARG A 525 19.81 2.21 1.20
CA ARG A 525 20.16 0.79 0.97
C ARG A 525 18.94 -0.05 0.63
N ASN A 526 17.84 0.14 1.35
CA ASN A 526 16.59 -0.56 1.10
C ASN A 526 15.98 -0.17 -0.25
N LEU A 527 15.90 1.14 -0.54
CA LEU A 527 15.34 1.65 -1.81
C LEU A 527 16.15 1.18 -3.03
N CYS A 528 17.49 1.14 -2.95
CA CYS A 528 18.33 0.62 -4.03
C CYS A 528 18.06 -0.85 -4.31
N LEU A 529 17.96 -1.68 -3.27
CA LEU A 529 17.62 -3.10 -3.40
C LEU A 529 16.25 -3.28 -4.05
N ILE A 530 15.22 -2.59 -3.54
CA ILE A 530 13.87 -2.73 -4.06
C ILE A 530 13.77 -2.21 -5.50
N GLY A 531 14.46 -1.12 -5.82
CA GLY A 531 14.52 -0.60 -7.19
C GLY A 531 15.08 -1.63 -8.18
N GLN A 532 16.13 -2.38 -7.78
CA GLN A 532 16.66 -3.48 -8.60
C GLN A 532 15.63 -4.61 -8.78
N LEU A 533 14.99 -5.06 -7.70
CA LEU A 533 13.98 -6.12 -7.75
C LEU A 533 12.79 -5.74 -8.66
N VAL A 534 12.33 -4.48 -8.60
CA VAL A 534 11.28 -3.96 -9.50
C VAL A 534 11.72 -4.00 -10.96
N VAL A 535 12.98 -3.62 -11.25
CA VAL A 535 13.50 -3.63 -12.61
C VAL A 535 13.73 -5.05 -13.12
N GLU A 536 14.26 -5.93 -12.29
CA GLU A 536 14.50 -7.34 -12.63
C GLU A 536 13.19 -8.03 -12.98
N ASP A 537 12.17 -7.92 -12.13
CA ASP A 537 10.85 -8.49 -12.41
C ASP A 537 10.23 -7.87 -13.67
N ALA A 538 10.33 -6.53 -13.86
CA ALA A 538 9.82 -5.86 -15.06
C ALA A 538 10.53 -6.29 -16.37
N VAL A 539 11.79 -6.71 -16.31
CA VAL A 539 12.56 -7.23 -17.47
C VAL A 539 12.17 -8.68 -17.77
N GLU A 540 11.80 -9.45 -16.76
CA GLU A 540 11.39 -10.86 -16.90
C GLU A 540 9.97 -10.99 -17.46
N GLN A 541 9.12 -9.98 -17.33
CA GLN A 541 7.77 -9.99 -17.89
C GLN A 541 7.80 -10.08 -19.42
N THR A 542 7.08 -11.04 -19.98
CA THR A 542 7.04 -11.33 -21.44
C THR A 542 5.80 -10.78 -22.13
N GLU A 543 4.82 -10.28 -21.37
CA GLU A 543 3.58 -9.69 -21.87
C GLU A 543 3.12 -8.53 -20.98
N ASN A 544 2.26 -7.68 -21.54
CA ASN A 544 1.61 -6.63 -20.80
C ASN A 544 0.44 -7.21 -20.02
N GLN A 545 0.43 -6.94 -18.69
CA GLN A 545 -0.63 -7.39 -17.79
C GLN A 545 -0.82 -6.35 -16.68
N GLY A 546 -2.06 -5.93 -16.46
CA GLY A 546 -2.42 -4.99 -15.40
C GLY A 546 -1.56 -3.73 -15.35
N LEU A 547 -0.81 -3.60 -14.27
CA LEU A 547 0.06 -2.44 -14.00
C LEU A 547 1.42 -2.49 -14.72
N HIS A 548 1.81 -3.64 -15.28
CA HIS A 548 3.00 -3.72 -16.12
C HIS A 548 2.64 -3.41 -17.58
N TYR A 549 3.14 -2.28 -18.08
CA TYR A 549 2.96 -1.87 -19.46
C TYR A 549 4.27 -1.47 -20.11
N ASN A 550 4.73 -2.30 -21.06
CA ASN A 550 5.96 -2.10 -21.83
C ASN A 550 5.62 -2.00 -23.32
N VAL A 551 5.93 -0.88 -23.94
CA VAL A 551 5.59 -0.61 -25.36
C VAL A 551 6.24 -1.62 -26.32
N ASP A 552 7.37 -2.20 -25.94
CA ASP A 552 8.07 -3.17 -26.80
C ASP A 552 7.47 -4.59 -26.72
N LEU A 553 6.50 -4.83 -25.80
CA LEU A 553 5.74 -6.09 -25.69
C LEU A 553 4.40 -6.03 -26.43
N ILE A 554 4.06 -4.91 -27.07
CA ILE A 554 2.88 -4.80 -27.94
C ILE A 554 3.22 -5.53 -29.23
N ARG A 555 2.48 -6.62 -29.51
CA ARG A 555 2.55 -7.33 -30.80
C ARG A 555 1.48 -6.77 -31.71
N ASP A 556 1.84 -6.46 -32.96
CA ASP A 556 0.92 -5.93 -33.99
C ASP A 556 -0.28 -6.87 -34.27
N ASP A 557 -0.19 -8.13 -33.88
CA ASP A 557 -1.20 -9.19 -34.10
C ASP A 557 -2.19 -9.36 -32.95
N LYS A 558 -2.06 -8.67 -31.81
CA LYS A 558 -3.06 -8.73 -30.73
C LYS A 558 -4.18 -7.74 -31.04
N PRO A 559 -5.46 -8.19 -31.05
CA PRO A 559 -6.57 -7.25 -31.09
C PRO A 559 -6.46 -6.27 -29.93
N GLU A 560 -6.95 -5.05 -30.17
CA GLU A 560 -7.02 -3.97 -29.19
C GLU A 560 -7.48 -4.47 -27.81
N PRO A 561 -7.09 -3.80 -26.70
CA PRO A 561 -7.43 -4.23 -25.36
C PRO A 561 -8.91 -4.60 -25.27
N ARG A 562 -9.18 -5.77 -24.69
CA ARG A 562 -10.52 -6.35 -24.59
C ARG A 562 -11.51 -5.28 -24.16
N LYS A 563 -12.48 -4.99 -25.02
CA LYS A 563 -13.63 -4.18 -24.65
C LYS A 563 -14.26 -4.82 -23.42
N PRO A 564 -14.60 -4.07 -22.37
CA PRO A 564 -15.37 -4.62 -21.27
C PRO A 564 -16.66 -5.22 -21.83
N ALA A 565 -16.93 -6.47 -21.47
CA ALA A 565 -18.22 -7.07 -21.73
C ALA A 565 -19.24 -6.42 -20.79
N PHE A 566 -19.80 -5.30 -21.23
CA PHE A 566 -21.05 -4.76 -20.71
C PHE A 566 -22.04 -4.76 -21.85
N ASP A 567 -22.93 -5.74 -21.89
CA ASP A 567 -24.29 -5.65 -22.36
C ASP A 567 -25.22 -5.41 -21.18
#